data_1bf489bd6a3c17e67c597039b8601a21
#
_entry.id   1bf489bd6a3c17e67c597039b8601a21
#
_cell.length_a   1.000
_cell.length_b   1.000
_cell.length_c   1.000
_cell.angle_alpha   90.00
_cell.angle_beta   90.00
_cell.angle_gamma   90.00
#
_symmetry.space_group_name_H-M   'P 1'
#
loop_
_entity.id
_entity.type
_entity.pdbx_description
1 polymer ?
#
loop_
_entity_poly.entity_id
_entity_poly.type
_entity_poly.pdbx_seq_one_letter_code
_entity_poly.pdbx_strand_id
1 'polypeptide(L)'
;MEQQIKHLEEIKNIFAAHLETKGLRKTPERFAILEEIYSRTDHFDAESLYSHMLKKEYHVSRATVYNTLELLLTCDLITKHQFGKNLAQYEKSY
;
A
#
# COMPACT_ATOMS: atom_id res chain seq x y z
N MET A 1 17.80 -11.31 -0.77
CA MET A 1 16.61 -12.14 -0.57
C MET A 1 16.17 -12.14 0.88
N GLU A 2 17.02 -12.63 1.79
CA GLU A 2 16.66 -12.65 3.21
C GLU A 2 16.37 -11.26 3.77
N GLN A 3 17.16 -10.26 3.36
CA GLN A 3 16.93 -8.89 3.81
C GLN A 3 15.62 -8.33 3.32
N GLN A 4 15.22 -8.67 2.08
CA GLN A 4 13.94 -8.25 1.55
C GLN A 4 12.78 -8.88 2.33
N ILE A 5 12.92 -10.16 2.68
CA ILE A 5 11.89 -10.85 3.45
C ILE A 5 11.76 -10.23 4.83
N LYS A 6 12.88 -9.98 5.49
CA LYS A 6 12.86 -9.31 6.80
C LYS A 6 12.27 -7.92 6.72
N HIS A 7 12.64 -7.20 5.66
CA HIS A 7 12.14 -5.85 5.47
C HIS A 7 10.62 -5.86 5.31
N LEU A 8 10.08 -6.76 4.51
CA LEU A 8 8.65 -6.85 4.30
C LEU A 8 7.92 -7.23 5.60
N GLU A 9 8.50 -8.13 6.39
CA GLU A 9 7.90 -8.49 7.68
C GLU A 9 7.84 -7.30 8.61
N GLU A 10 8.90 -6.50 8.66
CA GLU A 10 8.91 -5.29 9.47
C GLU A 10 7.85 -4.30 9.02
N ILE A 11 7.72 -4.13 7.71
CA ILE A 11 6.71 -3.24 7.12
C ILE A 11 5.30 -3.73 7.48
N LYS A 12 5.06 -5.02 7.38
CA LYS A 12 3.78 -5.61 7.74
C LYS A 12 3.46 -5.39 9.23
N ASN A 13 4.48 -5.54 10.08
CA ASN A 13 4.31 -5.32 11.52
C ASN A 13 3.95 -3.87 11.83
N ILE A 14 4.59 -2.94 11.16
CA ILE A 14 4.28 -1.52 11.32
C ILE A 14 2.82 -1.26 10.93
N PHE A 15 2.39 -1.80 9.81
CA PHE A 15 1.03 -1.61 9.34
C PHE A 15 0.02 -2.25 10.30
N ALA A 16 0.31 -3.48 10.74
CA ALA A 16 -0.56 -4.17 11.69
C ALA A 16 -0.75 -3.38 12.98
N ALA A 17 0.36 -2.84 13.52
CA ALA A 17 0.31 -2.03 14.73
C ALA A 17 -0.51 -0.75 14.51
N HIS A 18 -0.36 -0.13 13.35
CA HIS A 18 -1.12 1.07 13.01
C HIS A 18 -2.61 0.78 12.94
N LEU A 19 -2.99 -0.33 12.30
CA LEU A 19 -4.39 -0.73 12.23
C LEU A 19 -4.97 -0.99 13.62
N GLU A 20 -4.21 -1.66 14.48
CA GLU A 20 -4.64 -1.90 15.86
C GLU A 20 -4.87 -0.61 16.61
N THR A 21 -3.93 0.32 16.48
CA THR A 21 -4.04 1.63 17.14
C THR A 21 -5.31 2.36 16.72
N LYS A 22 -5.71 2.23 15.47
CA LYS A 22 -6.91 2.87 14.96
C LYS A 22 -8.18 2.05 15.14
N GLY A 23 -8.07 0.85 15.70
CA GLY A 23 -9.21 -0.04 15.87
C GLY A 23 -9.75 -0.57 14.54
N LEU A 24 -8.89 -0.71 13.55
CA LEU A 24 -9.28 -1.16 12.22
C LEU A 24 -8.88 -2.61 11.99
N ARG A 25 -9.62 -3.29 11.12
CA ARG A 25 -9.41 -4.70 10.86
C ARG A 25 -8.18 -4.95 9.98
N LYS A 26 -7.46 -6.01 10.32
CA LYS A 26 -6.30 -6.44 9.54
C LYS A 26 -6.76 -7.39 8.44
N THR A 27 -7.36 -6.82 7.39
CA THR A 27 -7.94 -7.63 6.33
C THR A 27 -6.87 -8.13 5.36
N PRO A 28 -7.07 -9.29 4.74
CA PRO A 28 -6.12 -9.79 3.72
C PRO A 28 -5.95 -8.81 2.56
N GLU A 29 -7.00 -8.11 2.18
CA GLU A 29 -6.95 -7.15 1.07
C GLU A 29 -5.98 -6.02 1.36
N ARG A 30 -6.00 -5.49 2.58
CA ARG A 30 -5.09 -4.42 2.97
C ARG A 30 -3.64 -4.85 2.88
N PHE A 31 -3.34 -6.07 3.33
CA PHE A 31 -1.98 -6.58 3.30
C PHE A 31 -1.55 -6.98 1.89
N ALA A 32 -2.47 -7.46 1.06
CA ALA A 32 -2.18 -7.74 -0.33
C ALA A 32 -1.80 -6.48 -1.09
N ILE A 33 -2.49 -5.37 -0.82
CA ILE A 33 -2.18 -4.07 -1.41
C ILE A 33 -0.78 -3.62 -0.96
N LEU A 34 -0.50 -3.75 0.33
CA LEU A 34 0.81 -3.39 0.87
C LEU A 34 1.93 -4.19 0.20
N GLU A 35 1.75 -5.50 0.06
CA GLU A 35 2.75 -6.35 -0.58
C GLU A 35 2.97 -5.97 -2.04
N GLU A 36 1.89 -5.66 -2.74
CA GLU A 36 2.01 -5.25 -4.13
C GLU A 36 2.81 -3.95 -4.26
N ILE A 37 2.54 -3.00 -3.38
CA ILE A 37 3.28 -1.73 -3.36
C ILE A 37 4.77 -1.98 -3.12
N TYR A 38 5.09 -2.82 -2.16
CA TYR A 38 6.49 -3.07 -1.80
C TYR A 38 7.23 -3.95 -2.78
N SER A 39 6.51 -4.56 -3.74
CA SER A 39 7.14 -5.28 -4.82
C SER A 39 7.55 -4.35 -5.97
N ARG A 40 7.09 -3.11 -5.96
CA ARG A 40 7.38 -2.15 -7.02
C ARG A 40 8.63 -1.36 -6.71
N THR A 41 9.29 -0.90 -7.77
CA THR A 41 10.53 -0.13 -7.63
C THR A 41 10.37 1.33 -8.06
N ASP A 42 9.23 1.68 -8.63
CA ASP A 42 9.00 3.03 -9.16
C ASP A 42 7.70 3.61 -8.60
N HIS A 43 7.41 4.83 -9.01
CA HIS A 43 6.17 5.50 -8.65
C HIS A 43 4.97 4.81 -9.29
N PHE A 44 3.83 4.95 -8.66
CA PHE A 44 2.58 4.43 -9.19
C PHE A 44 1.43 5.35 -8.80
N ASP A 45 0.35 5.32 -9.57
CA ASP A 45 -0.88 6.01 -9.17
C ASP A 45 -1.91 4.99 -8.68
N ALA A 46 -2.97 5.49 -8.04
CA ALA A 46 -3.96 4.62 -7.43
C ALA A 46 -4.71 3.77 -8.46
N GLU A 47 -5.00 4.32 -9.62
CA GLU A 47 -5.74 3.58 -10.65
C GLU A 47 -4.92 2.45 -11.25
N SER A 48 -3.62 2.68 -11.48
CA SER A 48 -2.77 1.61 -11.99
C SER A 48 -2.60 0.50 -10.95
N LEU A 49 -2.53 0.86 -9.68
CA LEU A 49 -2.48 -0.13 -8.61
C LEU A 49 -3.76 -0.96 -8.57
N TYR A 50 -4.91 -0.29 -8.66
CA TYR A 50 -6.19 -0.97 -8.69
C TYR A 50 -6.27 -1.96 -9.87
N SER A 51 -5.90 -1.49 -11.07
CA SER A 51 -5.91 -2.34 -12.26
C SER A 51 -5.01 -3.55 -12.11
N HIS A 52 -3.84 -3.33 -11.51
CA HIS A 52 -2.88 -4.40 -11.30
C HIS A 52 -3.40 -5.46 -10.33
N MET A 53 -4.08 -5.01 -9.25
CA MET A 53 -4.70 -5.95 -8.32
C MET A 53 -5.75 -6.80 -9.00
N LEU A 54 -6.56 -6.20 -9.87
CA LEU A 54 -7.56 -6.94 -10.63
C LEU A 54 -6.93 -7.99 -11.54
N LYS A 55 -5.83 -7.63 -12.19
CA LYS A 55 -5.12 -8.58 -13.07
C LYS A 55 -4.58 -9.78 -12.30
N LYS A 56 -4.26 -9.59 -11.05
CA LYS A 56 -3.82 -10.67 -10.17
C LYS A 56 -4.99 -11.41 -9.53
N GLU A 57 -6.18 -11.14 -10.03
CA GLU A 57 -7.42 -11.77 -9.55
C GLU A 57 -7.73 -11.44 -8.08
N TYR A 58 -7.21 -10.33 -7.60
CA TYR A 58 -7.58 -9.83 -6.28
C TYR A 58 -8.78 -8.93 -6.44
N HIS A 59 -9.91 -9.39 -5.93
CA HIS A 59 -11.17 -8.64 -6.04
C HIS A 59 -11.27 -7.59 -4.95
N VAL A 60 -10.61 -6.46 -5.19
CA VAL A 60 -10.70 -5.31 -4.28
C VAL A 60 -11.45 -4.19 -4.98
N SER A 61 -12.16 -3.38 -4.19
CA SER A 61 -12.83 -2.21 -4.74
C SER A 61 -11.86 -1.04 -4.82
N ARG A 62 -12.20 -0.06 -5.66
CA ARG A 62 -11.43 1.18 -5.68
C ARG A 62 -11.39 1.83 -4.31
N ALA A 63 -12.54 1.82 -3.61
CA ALA A 63 -12.59 2.39 -2.27
C ALA A 63 -11.60 1.73 -1.33
N THR A 64 -11.45 0.42 -1.41
CA THR A 64 -10.48 -0.30 -0.57
C THR A 64 -9.06 0.12 -0.91
N VAL A 65 -8.73 0.26 -2.19
CA VAL A 65 -7.40 0.71 -2.60
C VAL A 65 -7.11 2.11 -2.06
N TYR A 66 -8.01 3.07 -2.30
CA TYR A 66 -7.81 4.44 -1.84
C TYR A 66 -7.74 4.53 -0.32
N ASN A 67 -8.61 3.80 0.37
CA ASN A 67 -8.60 3.78 1.83
C ASN A 67 -7.29 3.22 2.38
N THR A 68 -6.79 2.14 1.77
CA THR A 68 -5.53 1.54 2.19
C THR A 68 -4.36 2.49 1.95
N LEU A 69 -4.35 3.19 0.80
CA LEU A 69 -3.30 4.17 0.55
C LEU A 69 -3.28 5.26 1.61
N GLU A 70 -4.46 5.76 2.02
CA GLU A 70 -4.52 6.77 3.07
C GLU A 70 -3.98 6.24 4.39
N LEU A 71 -4.30 5.01 4.73
CA LEU A 71 -3.77 4.39 5.95
C LEU A 71 -2.26 4.26 5.90
N LEU A 72 -1.72 3.86 4.75
CA LEU A 72 -0.28 3.70 4.59
C LEU A 72 0.46 5.04 4.64
N LEU A 73 -0.18 6.11 4.16
CA LEU A 73 0.38 7.46 4.27
C LEU A 73 0.46 7.90 5.73
N THR A 74 -0.57 7.61 6.51
CA THR A 74 -0.60 8.07 7.91
C THR A 74 0.42 7.36 8.79
N CYS A 75 0.90 6.19 8.41
CA CYS A 75 1.97 5.51 9.16
C CYS A 75 3.31 5.58 8.43
N ASP A 76 3.41 6.45 7.44
CA ASP A 76 4.66 6.73 6.72
C ASP A 76 5.28 5.54 5.99
N LEU A 77 4.46 4.58 5.61
CA LEU A 77 4.94 3.43 4.83
C LEU A 77 5.01 3.73 3.34
N ILE A 78 4.28 4.74 2.89
CA ILE A 78 4.40 5.24 1.52
C ILE A 78 4.47 6.76 1.54
N THR A 79 4.98 7.31 0.45
CA THR A 79 5.10 8.76 0.26
C THR A 79 4.26 9.15 -0.94
N LYS A 80 3.63 10.31 -0.85
CA LYS A 80 2.79 10.82 -1.92
C LYS A 80 3.46 12.01 -2.57
N HIS A 81 3.50 12.02 -3.90
CA HIS A 81 4.02 13.12 -4.70
C HIS A 81 2.91 13.66 -5.58
N GLN A 82 2.72 14.97 -5.56
CA GLN A 82 1.70 15.60 -6.37
C GLN A 82 2.38 16.26 -7.57
N PHE A 83 2.14 15.72 -8.76
CA PHE A 83 2.67 16.27 -10.00
C PHE A 83 1.54 16.92 -10.78
N GLY A 84 1.60 18.24 -10.94
CA GLY A 84 0.57 18.97 -11.65
C GLY A 84 -0.74 18.98 -10.89
N LYS A 85 -1.83 19.18 -11.61
CA LYS A 85 -3.13 19.41 -10.99
C LYS A 85 -3.89 18.15 -10.61
N ASN A 86 -3.66 17.06 -11.32
CA ASN A 86 -4.55 15.90 -11.22
C ASN A 86 -3.88 14.57 -10.94
N LEU A 87 -2.56 14.54 -10.81
CA LEU A 87 -1.86 13.27 -10.69
C LEU A 87 -1.13 13.16 -9.37
N ALA A 88 -1.72 12.39 -8.47
CA ALA A 88 -1.02 11.99 -7.26
C ALA A 88 -0.29 10.68 -7.55
N GLN A 89 0.99 10.64 -7.28
CA GLN A 89 1.77 9.42 -7.39
C GLN A 89 2.33 9.03 -6.03
N TYR A 90 2.52 7.75 -5.86
CA TYR A 90 2.95 7.19 -4.59
C TYR A 90 4.19 6.34 -4.80
N GLU A 91 4.96 6.22 -3.75
CA GLU A 91 6.08 5.28 -3.76
C GLU A 91 6.30 4.75 -2.35
N LYS A 92 6.90 3.58 -2.24
CA LYS A 92 7.23 3.04 -0.93
C LYS A 92 8.28 3.89 -0.27
N SER A 93 8.16 4.06 1.06
CA SER A 93 9.09 4.89 1.83
C SER A 93 10.40 4.16 2.12
N TYR A 94 10.39 2.86 2.10
CA TYR A 94 11.54 2.02 2.44
C TYR A 94 11.86 0.99 1.34
#